data_e88237a54389956154a9707b7fe1806f
#
_entry.id   e88237a54389956154a9707b7fe1806f
#
_cell.length_a   1.000
_cell.length_b   1.000
_cell.length_c   1.000
_cell.angle_alpha   90.00
_cell.angle_beta   90.00
_cell.angle_gamma   90.00
#
_symmetry.space_group_name_H-M   'P 1'
#
loop_
_entity.id
_entity.type
_entity.pdbx_description
1 polymer ?
#
loop_
_entity_poly.entity_id
_entity_poly.type
_entity_poly.pdbx_seq_one_letter_code
_entity_poly.pdbx_strand_id
1 'polypeptide(L)'
;MNTRKLLALSLLLPLLVFCTKPDPDNGQEQGQEQGQEQGQEQGQTTPEEDPYADAAPEVKNGDLILVTNEKMQAFLEEVKYKERDYTETHILDEKYGPTAPGNSDKPQEYSIRWTKEQAAGEKTLKLWEDDGWSREMSIDAGEYYVNIINLRPNAHYHFEVKGADGKMVTSGEFNTKGLVYQVLFKANVRNARDLGGWKTKDGKTVKYRMIYRGGRMQPSTLTSKRGREDLKAQGIKAQLDLRGKSDVLEGPAQDYLEFYAPVIEEGYTTLLQKDQEKARQIFEIVAKCVKENKPIYYHCSLGRDRTGTLTMMLLGVLGVDEGDISKEYELTQFAPYEWATSGGETTKMTRRADYKGAANYIWNNFVGEGESFAQGMEKYLISIGVKQETITEFRSLMLVD
;
A
#
# COMPACT_ATOMS: atom_id res chain seq x y z
N MET A 1 8.42 -52.72 -36.69
CA MET A 1 8.84 -53.88 -35.86
C MET A 1 9.02 -53.39 -34.45
N ASN A 2 8.27 -54.01 -33.51
CA ASN A 2 8.32 -54.01 -32.04
C ASN A 2 8.03 -52.67 -31.30
N THR A 3 6.84 -52.40 -30.88
CA THR A 3 5.92 -52.85 -29.79
C THR A 3 6.56 -53.27 -28.46
N ARG A 4 6.18 -52.52 -27.39
CA ARG A 4 5.82 -52.94 -26.02
C ARG A 4 5.49 -51.65 -25.23
N LYS A 5 4.23 -51.34 -24.96
CA LYS A 5 3.21 -51.83 -24.01
C LYS A 5 3.59 -51.65 -22.54
N LEU A 6 2.85 -50.69 -21.90
CA LEU A 6 2.06 -50.77 -20.65
C LEU A 6 2.80 -51.03 -19.33
N LEU A 7 2.56 -50.14 -18.35
CA LEU A 7 1.65 -50.46 -17.25
C LEU A 7 1.38 -49.21 -16.37
N ALA A 8 0.10 -48.89 -16.20
CA ALA A 8 -0.41 -48.00 -15.21
C ALA A 8 -0.44 -48.72 -13.86
N LEU A 9 -0.10 -48.00 -12.76
CA LEU A 9 -0.43 -48.46 -11.42
C LEU A 9 -0.97 -47.29 -10.62
N SER A 10 -2.27 -47.30 -10.45
CA SER A 10 -3.03 -46.51 -9.51
C SER A 10 -2.85 -47.05 -8.10
N LEU A 11 -2.49 -46.20 -7.15
CA LEU A 11 -2.58 -46.49 -5.72
C LEU A 11 -3.42 -45.42 -5.04
N LEU A 12 -4.66 -45.83 -4.72
CA LEU A 12 -5.52 -45.17 -3.74
C LEU A 12 -4.97 -45.48 -2.33
N LEU A 13 -4.85 -44.47 -1.51
CA LEU A 13 -4.75 -44.65 -0.07
C LEU A 13 -5.93 -43.94 0.62
N PRO A 14 -6.52 -44.56 1.65
CA PRO A 14 -7.74 -44.08 2.30
C PRO A 14 -7.47 -43.07 3.41
N LEU A 15 -8.44 -42.18 3.61
CA LEU A 15 -8.62 -41.36 4.79
C LEU A 15 -8.83 -42.24 6.02
N LEU A 16 -8.12 -41.95 7.10
CA LEU A 16 -8.47 -42.40 8.44
C LEU A 16 -8.73 -41.16 9.32
N VAL A 17 -10.02 -41.00 9.60
CA VAL A 17 -10.52 -40.10 10.65
C VAL A 17 -10.47 -40.91 11.97
N PHE A 18 -9.80 -40.35 12.99
CA PHE A 18 -9.97 -40.84 14.38
C PHE A 18 -10.56 -39.70 15.21
N CYS A 19 -11.86 -39.84 15.49
CA CYS A 19 -12.50 -39.27 16.65
C CYS A 19 -12.40 -40.27 17.80
N THR A 20 -11.90 -39.86 18.95
CA THR A 20 -12.15 -40.59 20.22
C THR A 20 -12.59 -39.59 21.28
N LYS A 21 -13.85 -39.76 21.70
CA LYS A 21 -14.38 -39.29 22.98
C LYS A 21 -13.99 -40.29 24.07
N PRO A 22 -13.79 -39.87 25.31
CA PRO A 22 -13.83 -40.78 26.44
C PRO A 22 -15.24 -40.81 27.06
N ASP A 23 -15.72 -42.02 27.31
CA ASP A 23 -16.93 -42.34 28.09
C ASP A 23 -16.59 -42.43 29.58
N PRO A 24 -17.61 -42.28 30.45
CA PRO A 24 -17.48 -42.29 31.91
C PRO A 24 -17.79 -43.67 32.49
N ASP A 25 -17.28 -44.01 33.62
CA ASP A 25 -18.06 -44.54 34.77
C ASP A 25 -17.25 -45.31 35.81
N ASN A 26 -17.80 -45.31 37.00
CA ASN A 26 -17.63 -46.13 38.20
C ASN A 26 -16.64 -45.62 39.27
N GLY A 27 -16.99 -45.41 40.49
CA GLY A 27 -18.20 -45.70 41.28
C GLY A 27 -17.81 -45.76 42.75
N GLN A 28 -18.68 -45.27 43.65
CA GLN A 28 -18.88 -45.62 45.09
C GLN A 28 -17.70 -45.39 46.06
N GLU A 29 -17.81 -44.94 47.28
CA GLU A 29 -18.93 -44.72 48.24
C GLU A 29 -18.41 -43.93 49.46
N GLN A 30 -19.34 -43.19 50.11
CA GLN A 30 -19.53 -42.88 51.53
C GLN A 30 -18.54 -42.08 52.37
N GLY A 31 -19.10 -41.08 53.02
CA GLY A 31 -18.60 -40.45 54.23
C GLY A 31 -19.29 -39.10 54.52
N GLN A 32 -20.36 -39.17 55.34
CA GLN A 32 -21.05 -38.01 55.91
C GLN A 32 -20.12 -37.25 56.88
N GLU A 33 -20.09 -35.89 56.80
CA GLU A 33 -20.12 -35.04 58.03
C GLU A 33 -20.66 -33.66 57.70
N GLN A 34 -21.60 -33.20 58.52
CA GLN A 34 -22.26 -31.93 58.50
C GLN A 34 -21.30 -30.80 59.00
N GLY A 35 -21.15 -29.74 58.26
CA GLY A 35 -20.59 -28.50 58.71
C GLY A 35 -21.33 -27.34 58.06
N GLN A 36 -22.21 -26.68 58.79
CA GLN A 36 -22.82 -25.42 58.39
C GLN A 36 -21.74 -24.34 58.48
N GLU A 37 -21.29 -23.79 57.35
CA GLU A 37 -20.67 -22.47 57.30
C GLU A 37 -21.46 -21.59 56.34
N GLN A 38 -21.91 -20.47 56.87
CA GLN A 38 -22.50 -19.37 56.11
C GLN A 38 -21.38 -18.76 55.24
N GLY A 39 -21.29 -19.14 53.99
CA GLY A 39 -20.48 -18.50 53.00
C GLY A 39 -21.21 -17.28 52.41
N GLN A 40 -20.70 -16.11 52.71
CA GLN A 40 -21.06 -14.89 52.00
C GLN A 40 -20.81 -15.12 50.50
N GLU A 41 -21.85 -14.99 49.69
CA GLU A 41 -21.72 -14.80 48.23
C GLU A 41 -20.90 -13.54 47.94
N GLN A 42 -19.60 -13.72 47.75
CA GLN A 42 -18.82 -12.73 47.06
C GLN A 42 -19.25 -12.80 45.57
N GLY A 43 -20.05 -11.86 45.16
CA GLY A 43 -20.38 -11.67 43.77
C GLY A 43 -19.09 -11.59 42.95
N GLN A 44 -18.80 -12.64 42.17
CA GLN A 44 -17.82 -12.58 41.12
C GLN A 44 -18.34 -11.58 40.07
N THR A 45 -17.89 -10.34 40.16
CA THR A 45 -18.01 -9.41 39.06
C THR A 45 -17.12 -9.96 37.95
N THR A 46 -17.73 -10.49 36.90
CA THR A 46 -17.03 -10.71 35.63
C THR A 46 -16.31 -9.43 35.28
N PRO A 47 -15.00 -9.43 34.94
CA PRO A 47 -14.32 -8.25 34.47
C PRO A 47 -15.11 -7.65 33.31
N GLU A 48 -15.47 -6.40 33.40
CA GLU A 48 -16.12 -5.69 32.29
C GLU A 48 -15.12 -5.69 31.13
N GLU A 49 -15.50 -6.26 29.99
CA GLU A 49 -14.63 -6.30 28.80
C GLU A 49 -14.26 -4.86 28.40
N ASP A 50 -12.97 -4.62 28.14
CA ASP A 50 -12.48 -3.33 27.66
C ASP A 50 -13.11 -3.05 26.27
N PRO A 51 -13.97 -2.03 26.14
CA PRO A 51 -14.64 -1.74 24.87
C PRO A 51 -13.67 -1.26 23.78
N TYR A 52 -12.41 -1.03 24.10
CA TYR A 52 -11.36 -0.60 23.18
C TYR A 52 -10.29 -1.68 22.93
N ALA A 53 -10.53 -2.92 23.34
CA ALA A 53 -9.54 -4.01 23.22
C ALA A 53 -9.02 -4.19 21.77
N ASP A 54 -9.90 -4.03 20.78
CA ASP A 54 -9.57 -4.15 19.35
C ASP A 54 -9.32 -2.79 18.66
N ALA A 55 -9.34 -1.70 19.41
CA ALA A 55 -9.10 -0.37 18.85
C ALA A 55 -7.62 -0.14 18.56
N ALA A 56 -7.31 0.47 17.42
CA ALA A 56 -5.99 0.99 17.13
C ALA A 56 -5.55 2.03 18.18
N PRO A 57 -4.27 2.41 18.25
CA PRO A 57 -3.82 3.48 19.13
C PRO A 57 -4.70 4.74 18.99
N GLU A 58 -5.05 5.35 20.10
CA GLU A 58 -5.92 6.52 20.10
C GLU A 58 -5.26 7.74 19.49
N VAL A 59 -6.01 8.48 18.70
CA VAL A 59 -5.63 9.83 18.25
C VAL A 59 -5.48 10.72 19.51
N LYS A 60 -4.27 11.21 19.73
CA LYS A 60 -3.97 12.17 20.79
C LYS A 60 -3.57 13.50 20.14
N ASN A 61 -3.84 14.59 20.84
CA ASN A 61 -3.31 15.90 20.42
C ASN A 61 -1.79 15.81 20.26
N GLY A 62 -1.31 16.09 19.05
CA GLY A 62 0.10 16.01 18.72
C GLY A 62 0.37 15.35 17.37
N ASP A 63 1.61 14.92 17.17
CA ASP A 63 2.06 14.36 15.91
C ASP A 63 1.87 12.84 15.90
N LEU A 64 1.08 12.35 14.97
CA LEU A 64 0.92 10.92 14.69
C LEU A 64 2.01 10.44 13.72
N ILE A 65 2.76 9.44 14.10
CA ILE A 65 3.83 8.86 13.27
C ILE A 65 3.22 7.79 12.36
N LEU A 66 3.28 8.01 11.05
CA LEU A 66 2.65 7.12 10.07
C LEU A 66 3.53 5.93 9.67
N VAL A 67 4.85 6.06 9.76
CA VAL A 67 5.82 4.97 9.54
C VAL A 67 6.30 4.46 10.88
N THR A 68 5.83 3.29 11.28
CA THR A 68 6.15 2.67 12.58
C THR A 68 7.22 1.58 12.47
N ASN A 69 7.53 1.11 11.28
CA ASN A 69 8.60 0.16 11.06
C ASN A 69 9.96 0.86 11.11
N GLU A 70 10.72 0.61 12.18
CA GLU A 70 12.04 1.22 12.41
C GLU A 70 13.03 0.97 11.27
N LYS A 71 12.99 -0.20 10.64
CA LYS A 71 13.86 -0.53 9.50
C LYS A 71 13.52 0.29 8.27
N MET A 72 12.24 0.47 7.99
CA MET A 72 11.79 1.32 6.89
C MET A 72 12.13 2.79 7.16
N GLN A 73 11.95 3.26 8.37
CA GLN A 73 12.32 4.62 8.77
C GLN A 73 13.83 4.84 8.58
N ALA A 74 14.67 3.94 9.11
CA ALA A 74 16.12 4.01 8.95
C ALA A 74 16.55 3.95 7.47
N PHE A 75 15.87 3.14 6.65
CA PHE A 75 16.09 3.07 5.21
C PHE A 75 15.76 4.40 4.51
N LEU A 76 14.64 5.01 4.83
CA LEU A 76 14.23 6.30 4.25
C LEU A 76 15.18 7.44 4.64
N GLU A 77 15.77 7.38 5.82
CA GLU A 77 16.74 8.33 6.33
C GLU A 77 18.18 8.08 5.82
N GLU A 78 18.42 6.94 5.16
CA GLU A 78 19.73 6.56 4.66
C GLU A 78 20.26 7.55 3.60
N VAL A 79 21.45 8.10 3.87
CA VAL A 79 22.06 9.15 3.06
C VAL A 79 22.82 8.59 1.84
N LYS A 80 23.14 7.29 1.84
CA LYS A 80 23.97 6.64 0.80
C LYS A 80 23.31 6.55 -0.57
N TYR A 81 21.98 6.76 -0.66
CA TYR A 81 21.23 6.74 -1.92
C TYR A 81 21.38 8.04 -2.72
N LYS A 82 22.43 8.80 -2.50
CA LYS A 82 22.70 9.98 -3.32
C LYS A 82 23.34 9.56 -4.62
N GLU A 83 22.89 10.19 -5.70
CA GLU A 83 23.50 10.21 -7.03
C GLU A 83 24.04 8.87 -7.54
N ARG A 84 23.43 8.28 -8.55
CA ARG A 84 23.92 7.09 -9.29
C ARG A 84 24.45 5.91 -8.49
N ASP A 85 24.27 5.90 -7.16
CA ASP A 85 24.71 4.78 -6.34
C ASP A 85 23.70 3.62 -6.38
N TYR A 86 23.42 3.17 -7.60
CA TYR A 86 22.59 1.99 -7.84
C TYR A 86 23.36 0.68 -7.61
N THR A 87 24.62 0.75 -7.20
CA THR A 87 25.48 -0.44 -7.15
C THR A 87 25.38 -1.19 -5.85
N GLU A 88 25.07 -0.51 -4.78
CA GLU A 88 24.99 -1.09 -3.48
C GLU A 88 23.59 -1.60 -3.15
N THR A 89 23.52 -2.72 -2.47
CA THR A 89 22.27 -3.39 -2.10
C THR A 89 21.87 -3.02 -0.68
N HIS A 90 21.69 -1.72 -0.42
CA HIS A 90 21.46 -1.24 0.94
C HIS A 90 20.19 -1.83 1.58
N ILE A 91 19.14 -2.03 0.80
CA ILE A 91 17.92 -2.66 1.30
C ILE A 91 18.10 -4.14 1.63
N LEU A 92 19.10 -4.79 1.05
CA LEU A 92 19.43 -6.19 1.30
C LEU A 92 20.45 -6.36 2.43
N ASP A 93 20.99 -5.27 2.98
CA ASP A 93 21.78 -5.33 4.19
C ASP A 93 20.91 -5.87 5.33
N GLU A 94 21.51 -6.66 6.24
CA GLU A 94 20.81 -7.18 7.42
C GLU A 94 20.11 -6.07 8.24
N LYS A 95 20.64 -4.85 8.14
CA LYS A 95 20.07 -3.66 8.77
C LYS A 95 18.64 -3.34 8.30
N TYR A 96 18.31 -3.55 7.01
CA TYR A 96 17.04 -3.17 6.45
C TYR A 96 16.15 -4.35 6.05
N GLY A 97 16.71 -5.47 5.64
CA GLY A 97 15.92 -6.51 5.06
C GLY A 97 16.36 -7.91 5.39
N PRO A 98 15.84 -8.96 4.76
CA PRO A 98 14.48 -8.98 4.27
C PRO A 98 13.49 -8.97 5.43
N THR A 99 12.42 -8.23 5.32
CA THR A 99 11.34 -8.34 6.29
C THR A 99 10.68 -9.70 6.13
N ALA A 100 10.68 -10.49 7.20
CA ALA A 100 9.92 -11.74 7.22
C ALA A 100 8.43 -11.45 6.91
N PRO A 101 7.69 -12.40 6.32
CA PRO A 101 6.25 -12.30 6.23
C PRO A 101 5.68 -11.95 7.60
N GLY A 102 4.91 -10.88 7.71
CA GLY A 102 4.43 -10.35 8.99
C GLY A 102 5.17 -9.11 9.52
N ASN A 103 6.41 -8.86 9.10
CA ASN A 103 7.13 -7.60 9.38
C ASN A 103 6.95 -6.56 8.25
N SER A 104 5.97 -6.77 7.41
CA SER A 104 5.63 -5.85 6.35
C SER A 104 5.10 -4.55 6.93
N ASP A 105 5.60 -3.46 6.41
CA ASP A 105 5.09 -2.17 6.78
C ASP A 105 3.68 -1.96 6.21
N LYS A 106 2.78 -1.56 7.07
CA LYS A 106 1.42 -1.16 6.74
C LYS A 106 1.22 0.26 7.23
N PRO A 107 0.37 1.06 6.56
CA PRO A 107 -0.02 2.34 7.13
C PRO A 107 -0.52 2.15 8.55
N GLN A 108 -0.05 2.97 9.49
CA GLN A 108 -0.53 2.93 10.86
C GLN A 108 -2.01 3.30 10.91
N GLU A 109 -2.80 2.50 11.61
CA GLU A 109 -4.16 2.85 11.98
C GLU A 109 -4.15 3.59 13.32
N TYR A 110 -5.07 4.53 13.47
CA TYR A 110 -5.37 5.22 14.71
C TYR A 110 -6.86 5.16 14.98
N SER A 111 -7.28 5.26 16.26
CA SER A 111 -8.68 5.27 16.63
C SER A 111 -9.11 6.63 17.18
N ILE A 112 -10.32 7.04 16.81
CA ILE A 112 -11.06 8.12 17.44
C ILE A 112 -12.06 7.45 18.36
N ARG A 113 -12.09 7.83 19.65
CA ARG A 113 -12.83 7.16 20.72
C ARG A 113 -13.85 8.06 21.38
N TRP A 114 -14.88 7.49 21.96
CA TRP A 114 -15.90 8.17 22.77
C TRP A 114 -16.39 7.27 23.88
N THR A 115 -17.15 7.83 24.85
CA THR A 115 -17.61 7.10 26.02
C THR A 115 -18.72 6.09 25.71
N LYS A 116 -18.94 5.16 26.64
CA LYS A 116 -19.99 4.14 26.56
C LYS A 116 -21.39 4.76 26.45
N GLU A 117 -21.63 5.84 27.16
CA GLU A 117 -22.91 6.58 27.14
C GLU A 117 -23.16 7.20 25.76
N GLN A 118 -22.12 7.54 25.03
CA GLN A 118 -22.18 8.10 23.69
C GLN A 118 -22.24 7.02 22.59
N ALA A 119 -22.11 5.74 22.93
CA ALA A 119 -22.09 4.64 21.95
C ALA A 119 -23.48 4.37 21.32
N ALA A 120 -24.56 4.75 21.99
CA ALA A 120 -25.91 4.53 21.47
C ALA A 120 -26.15 5.29 20.15
N GLY A 121 -26.84 4.64 19.21
CA GLY A 121 -27.21 5.20 17.91
C GLY A 121 -26.07 5.25 16.89
N GLU A 122 -26.45 5.35 15.64
CA GLU A 122 -25.54 5.52 14.51
C GLU A 122 -24.83 6.88 14.58
N LYS A 123 -23.63 6.93 14.01
CA LYS A 123 -22.80 8.14 13.98
C LYS A 123 -22.17 8.34 12.61
N THR A 124 -21.72 9.55 12.35
CA THR A 124 -20.89 9.89 11.19
C THR A 124 -19.63 10.57 11.64
N LEU A 125 -18.49 10.04 11.24
CA LEU A 125 -17.21 10.72 11.29
C LEU A 125 -17.03 11.55 10.03
N LYS A 126 -16.72 12.83 10.18
CA LYS A 126 -16.12 13.67 9.15
C LYS A 126 -14.66 13.92 9.52
N LEU A 127 -13.75 13.62 8.58
CA LEU A 127 -12.32 13.87 8.67
C LEU A 127 -11.89 14.74 7.50
N TRP A 128 -11.11 15.81 7.74
CA TRP A 128 -10.67 16.70 6.67
C TRP A 128 -9.31 17.32 6.95
N GLU A 129 -8.68 17.83 5.89
CA GLU A 129 -7.40 18.56 5.92
C GLU A 129 -7.61 20.02 5.51
N ASP A 130 -6.66 20.88 5.87
CA ASP A 130 -6.66 22.31 5.53
C ASP A 130 -6.62 22.57 4.02
N ASP A 131 -6.13 21.61 3.22
CA ASP A 131 -6.08 21.69 1.76
C ASP A 131 -7.42 21.41 1.05
N GLY A 132 -8.47 21.14 1.83
CA GLY A 132 -9.83 20.90 1.33
C GLY A 132 -10.15 19.42 1.08
N TRP A 133 -9.23 18.48 1.30
CA TRP A 133 -9.58 17.06 1.28
C TRP A 133 -10.50 16.71 2.46
N SER A 134 -11.50 15.88 2.21
CA SER A 134 -12.38 15.38 3.26
C SER A 134 -12.86 13.97 3.00
N ARG A 135 -13.22 13.26 4.08
CA ARG A 135 -13.82 11.94 4.07
C ARG A 135 -14.91 11.86 5.13
N GLU A 136 -16.00 11.18 4.78
CA GLU A 136 -17.04 10.80 5.74
C GLU A 136 -17.08 9.26 5.89
N MET A 137 -17.42 8.82 7.10
CA MET A 137 -17.55 7.41 7.45
C MET A 137 -18.76 7.21 8.35
N SER A 138 -19.63 6.27 7.96
CA SER A 138 -20.74 5.83 8.82
C SER A 138 -20.20 4.88 9.88
N ILE A 139 -20.74 4.98 11.08
CA ILE A 139 -20.37 4.20 12.26
C ILE A 139 -21.65 3.61 12.84
N ASP A 140 -21.69 2.29 12.99
CA ASP A 140 -22.85 1.58 13.46
C ASP A 140 -23.17 1.90 14.94
N ALA A 141 -24.41 1.70 15.33
CA ALA A 141 -24.84 1.86 16.71
C ALA A 141 -24.12 0.82 17.62
N GLY A 142 -23.75 1.24 18.81
CA GLY A 142 -23.04 0.39 19.78
C GLY A 142 -21.51 0.48 19.68
N GLU A 143 -20.96 1.04 18.61
CA GLU A 143 -19.52 1.23 18.46
C GLU A 143 -18.98 2.31 19.39
N TYR A 144 -17.82 2.04 20.02
CA TYR A 144 -17.15 2.93 20.95
C TYR A 144 -15.98 3.71 20.33
N TYR A 145 -15.61 3.35 19.11
CA TYR A 145 -14.51 3.96 18.37
C TYR A 145 -14.67 3.76 16.86
N VAL A 146 -13.87 4.47 16.11
CA VAL A 146 -13.67 4.23 14.68
C VAL A 146 -12.18 4.26 14.37
N ASN A 147 -11.69 3.24 13.67
CA ASN A 147 -10.32 3.23 13.19
C ASN A 147 -10.21 4.01 11.88
N ILE A 148 -9.24 4.93 11.82
CA ILE A 148 -8.87 5.73 10.65
C ILE A 148 -7.53 5.26 10.11
N ILE A 149 -7.39 5.24 8.79
CA ILE A 149 -6.21 4.78 8.06
C ILE A 149 -6.04 5.59 6.77
N ASN A 150 -4.90 5.45 6.11
CA ASN A 150 -4.58 6.13 4.87
C ASN A 150 -4.51 7.65 5.07
N LEU A 151 -3.82 8.04 6.12
CA LEU A 151 -3.54 9.43 6.42
C LEU A 151 -2.32 9.91 5.62
N ARG A 152 -2.40 11.10 5.04
CA ARG A 152 -1.29 11.73 4.31
C ARG A 152 -0.22 12.20 5.31
N PRO A 153 1.07 11.97 5.05
CA PRO A 153 2.15 12.52 5.86
C PRO A 153 2.20 14.04 5.82
N ASN A 154 2.68 14.64 6.90
CA ASN A 154 2.93 16.07 7.03
C ASN A 154 1.68 16.90 6.73
N ALA A 155 0.54 16.49 7.28
CA ALA A 155 -0.75 17.14 7.14
C ALA A 155 -1.33 17.48 8.51
N HIS A 156 -2.17 18.51 8.53
CA HIS A 156 -3.01 18.86 9.66
C HIS A 156 -4.42 18.37 9.39
N TYR A 157 -4.95 17.58 10.31
CA TYR A 157 -6.27 16.97 10.24
C TYR A 157 -7.19 17.51 11.30
N HIS A 158 -8.47 17.67 10.91
CA HIS A 158 -9.58 17.92 11.82
C HIS A 158 -10.56 16.76 11.74
N PHE A 159 -11.25 16.50 12.83
CA PHE A 159 -12.34 15.52 12.84
C PHE A 159 -13.54 15.96 13.68
N GLU A 160 -14.71 15.50 13.27
CA GLU A 160 -15.97 15.59 14.01
C GLU A 160 -16.69 14.25 13.96
N VAL A 161 -17.16 13.76 15.08
CA VAL A 161 -18.11 12.64 15.16
C VAL A 161 -19.45 13.19 15.65
N LYS A 162 -20.49 12.97 14.86
CA LYS A 162 -21.86 13.40 15.16
C LYS A 162 -22.80 12.21 15.22
N GLY A 163 -23.75 12.23 16.16
CA GLY A 163 -24.86 11.29 16.20
C GLY A 163 -25.87 11.55 15.07
N ALA A 164 -26.76 10.61 14.83
CA ALA A 164 -27.85 10.74 13.86
C ALA A 164 -28.77 11.95 14.11
N ASP A 165 -28.82 12.42 15.37
CA ASP A 165 -29.55 13.63 15.78
C ASP A 165 -28.78 14.92 15.51
N GLY A 166 -27.60 14.83 14.90
CA GLY A 166 -26.71 15.96 14.60
C GLY A 166 -25.89 16.49 15.78
N LYS A 167 -26.07 15.94 16.99
CA LYS A 167 -25.28 16.36 18.15
C LYS A 167 -23.84 15.89 18.06
N MET A 168 -22.93 16.74 18.54
CA MET A 168 -21.51 16.42 18.64
C MET A 168 -21.27 15.34 19.69
N VAL A 169 -20.60 14.27 19.28
CA VAL A 169 -20.12 13.19 20.13
C VAL A 169 -18.69 13.52 20.58
N THR A 170 -17.81 13.77 19.63
CA THR A 170 -16.43 14.20 19.88
C THR A 170 -15.86 14.95 18.68
N SER A 171 -14.86 15.77 18.88
CA SER A 171 -14.13 16.49 17.83
C SER A 171 -12.70 16.76 18.26
N GLY A 172 -11.83 17.03 17.32
CA GLY A 172 -10.43 17.37 17.59
C GLY A 172 -9.64 17.61 16.31
N GLU A 173 -8.34 17.76 16.52
CA GLU A 173 -7.37 17.97 15.48
C GLU A 173 -6.07 17.26 15.81
N PHE A 174 -5.28 16.90 14.79
CA PHE A 174 -3.97 16.27 14.94
C PHE A 174 -3.10 16.52 13.73
N ASN A 175 -1.79 16.39 13.91
CA ASN A 175 -0.83 16.41 12.81
C ASN A 175 -0.34 15.00 12.50
N THR A 176 0.13 14.80 11.29
CA THR A 176 0.78 13.56 10.87
C THR A 176 2.22 13.83 10.47
N LYS A 177 3.10 12.83 10.69
CA LYS A 177 4.50 12.85 10.26
C LYS A 177 4.86 11.57 9.54
N GLY A 178 5.67 11.67 8.50
CA GLY A 178 6.18 10.54 7.72
C GLY A 178 6.81 11.02 6.42
N LEU A 179 7.44 10.10 5.70
CA LEU A 179 8.11 10.39 4.43
C LEU A 179 7.33 9.83 3.23
N VAL A 180 6.58 8.76 3.43
CA VAL A 180 5.87 8.04 2.36
C VAL A 180 4.39 7.95 2.69
N TYR A 181 3.55 8.28 1.72
CA TYR A 181 2.11 8.08 1.84
C TYR A 181 1.73 6.66 1.40
N GLN A 182 1.83 5.73 2.32
CA GLN A 182 1.35 4.37 2.11
C GLN A 182 -0.17 4.32 2.15
N VAL A 183 -0.76 3.48 1.30
CA VAL A 183 -2.21 3.30 1.21
C VAL A 183 -2.54 1.81 1.35
N LEU A 184 -3.50 1.50 2.20
CA LEU A 184 -4.05 0.16 2.37
C LEU A 184 -5.52 0.14 1.99
N PHE A 185 -5.89 -0.69 1.03
CA PHE A 185 -7.28 -0.87 0.60
C PHE A 185 -7.97 -2.06 1.29
N LYS A 186 -7.54 -2.42 2.52
CA LYS A 186 -8.12 -3.53 3.32
C LYS A 186 -8.47 -4.77 2.46
N ALA A 187 -7.58 -5.14 1.54
CA ALA A 187 -7.73 -6.21 0.57
C ALA A 187 -6.34 -6.72 0.12
N ASN A 188 -6.30 -7.63 -0.83
CA ASN A 188 -5.06 -8.17 -1.39
C ASN A 188 -4.36 -7.22 -2.38
N VAL A 189 -4.57 -5.91 -2.26
CA VAL A 189 -3.84 -4.89 -3.01
C VAL A 189 -2.61 -4.50 -2.19
N ARG A 190 -1.44 -4.83 -2.69
CA ARG A 190 -0.17 -4.74 -1.97
C ARG A 190 0.73 -3.68 -2.56
N ASN A 191 1.72 -3.22 -1.79
CA ASN A 191 2.72 -2.26 -2.26
C ASN A 191 2.09 -0.94 -2.76
N ALA A 192 0.91 -0.58 -2.21
CA ALA A 192 0.17 0.59 -2.64
C ALA A 192 0.65 1.84 -1.90
N ARG A 193 0.94 2.91 -2.66
CA ARG A 193 1.34 4.21 -2.13
C ARG A 193 1.12 5.32 -3.15
N ASP A 194 1.04 6.52 -2.64
CA ASP A 194 1.03 7.76 -3.42
C ASP A 194 2.47 8.14 -3.81
N LEU A 195 2.67 8.77 -4.95
CA LEU A 195 3.97 9.29 -5.39
C LEU A 195 4.25 10.72 -4.88
N GLY A 196 3.31 11.33 -4.17
CA GLY A 196 3.49 12.66 -3.60
C GLY A 196 4.52 12.67 -2.46
N GLY A 197 5.01 13.88 -2.17
CA GLY A 197 5.90 14.13 -1.05
C GLY A 197 7.40 14.06 -1.36
N TRP A 198 7.81 13.40 -2.43
CA TRP A 198 9.21 13.42 -2.86
C TRP A 198 9.65 14.83 -3.25
N LYS A 199 10.87 15.18 -2.86
CA LYS A 199 11.45 16.49 -3.18
C LYS A 199 12.23 16.44 -4.47
N THR A 200 12.08 17.48 -5.26
CA THR A 200 12.92 17.72 -6.44
C THR A 200 14.25 18.37 -6.03
N LYS A 201 15.26 18.31 -6.90
CA LYS A 201 16.56 18.94 -6.65
C LYS A 201 16.48 20.48 -6.50
N ASP A 202 15.45 21.11 -7.05
CA ASP A 202 15.16 22.54 -6.92
C ASP A 202 14.23 22.90 -5.75
N GLY A 203 13.92 21.92 -4.88
CA GLY A 203 13.21 22.12 -3.62
C GLY A 203 11.69 22.01 -3.69
N LYS A 204 11.11 21.84 -4.87
CA LYS A 204 9.67 21.61 -5.03
C LYS A 204 9.25 20.23 -4.49
N THR A 205 7.96 20.06 -4.27
CA THR A 205 7.39 18.81 -3.79
C THR A 205 6.48 18.20 -4.85
N VAL A 206 6.56 16.89 -5.06
CA VAL A 206 5.58 16.16 -5.87
C VAL A 206 4.22 16.18 -5.17
N LYS A 207 3.19 16.62 -5.90
CA LYS A 207 1.82 16.77 -5.39
C LYS A 207 1.25 15.43 -4.92
N TYR A 208 0.63 15.43 -3.75
CA TYR A 208 -0.10 14.30 -3.21
C TYR A 208 -1.46 14.08 -3.89
N ARG A 209 -2.01 12.89 -3.73
CA ARG A 209 -3.37 12.49 -4.13
C ARG A 209 -3.68 12.64 -5.62
N MET A 210 -2.65 12.50 -6.45
CA MET A 210 -2.82 12.54 -7.89
C MET A 210 -2.35 11.25 -8.57
N ILE A 211 -1.23 10.69 -8.13
CA ILE A 211 -0.64 9.51 -8.75
C ILE A 211 -0.34 8.47 -7.67
N TYR A 212 -1.05 7.36 -7.73
CA TYR A 212 -0.86 6.20 -6.87
C TYR A 212 -0.28 5.03 -7.64
N ARG A 213 0.53 4.22 -6.98
CA ARG A 213 1.10 3.03 -7.56
C ARG A 213 0.98 1.83 -6.63
N GLY A 214 1.06 0.63 -7.19
CA GLY A 214 1.08 -0.57 -6.35
C GLY A 214 1.06 -1.86 -7.11
N GLY A 215 0.74 -2.94 -6.40
CA GLY A 215 0.48 -4.26 -6.95
C GLY A 215 -0.93 -4.36 -7.55
N ARG A 216 -1.20 -5.55 -8.08
CA ARG A 216 -2.43 -5.86 -8.79
C ARG A 216 -3.69 -5.41 -8.03
N MET A 217 -4.48 -4.59 -8.69
CA MET A 217 -5.79 -4.15 -8.23
C MET A 217 -6.83 -4.53 -9.30
N GLN A 218 -7.76 -5.39 -8.94
CA GLN A 218 -8.83 -5.91 -9.81
C GLN A 218 -9.97 -6.45 -8.94
N PRO A 219 -11.14 -6.80 -9.48
CA PRO A 219 -12.29 -7.27 -8.70
C PRO A 219 -11.94 -8.36 -7.68
N SER A 220 -11.17 -9.38 -8.08
CA SER A 220 -10.77 -10.48 -7.20
C SER A 220 -9.76 -10.12 -6.10
N THR A 221 -9.09 -8.98 -6.20
CA THR A 221 -8.17 -8.48 -5.17
C THR A 221 -8.77 -7.38 -4.29
N LEU A 222 -9.77 -6.65 -4.79
CA LEU A 222 -10.46 -5.59 -4.04
C LEU A 222 -11.84 -6.08 -3.56
N THR A 223 -11.86 -7.13 -2.75
CA THR A 223 -13.08 -7.86 -2.38
C THR A 223 -13.87 -7.24 -1.23
N SER A 224 -13.21 -6.54 -0.30
CA SER A 224 -13.87 -5.99 0.88
C SER A 224 -14.64 -4.70 0.60
N LYS A 225 -15.79 -4.51 1.26
CA LYS A 225 -16.55 -3.24 1.23
C LYS A 225 -15.64 -2.08 1.65
N ARG A 226 -14.93 -2.23 2.77
CA ARG A 226 -14.03 -1.21 3.30
C ARG A 226 -12.92 -0.83 2.30
N GLY A 227 -12.31 -1.81 1.63
CA GLY A 227 -11.28 -1.52 0.61
C GLY A 227 -11.80 -0.70 -0.56
N ARG A 228 -13.04 -0.95 -1.00
CA ARG A 228 -13.69 -0.15 -2.05
C ARG A 228 -14.00 1.28 -1.59
N GLU A 229 -14.45 1.44 -0.34
CA GLU A 229 -14.66 2.74 0.28
C GLU A 229 -13.35 3.51 0.45
N ASP A 230 -12.29 2.83 0.89
CA ASP A 230 -10.95 3.42 1.01
C ASP A 230 -10.41 3.87 -0.36
N LEU A 231 -10.58 3.07 -1.42
CA LEU A 231 -10.22 3.46 -2.79
C LEU A 231 -10.94 4.74 -3.23
N LYS A 232 -12.25 4.79 -3.00
CA LYS A 232 -13.09 5.96 -3.33
C LYS A 232 -12.68 7.18 -2.50
N ALA A 233 -12.38 7.01 -1.22
CA ALA A 233 -11.96 8.08 -0.32
C ALA A 233 -10.60 8.69 -0.71
N GLN A 234 -9.72 7.93 -1.37
CA GLN A 234 -8.48 8.46 -1.97
C GLN A 234 -8.75 9.28 -3.25
N GLY A 235 -9.99 9.36 -3.71
CA GLY A 235 -10.37 10.13 -4.89
C GLY A 235 -9.93 9.52 -6.22
N ILE A 236 -9.47 8.26 -6.23
CA ILE A 236 -8.97 7.58 -7.43
C ILE A 236 -10.11 7.43 -8.45
N LYS A 237 -9.88 7.92 -9.67
CA LYS A 237 -10.86 7.95 -10.78
C LYS A 237 -10.40 7.16 -12.00
N ALA A 238 -9.12 6.82 -12.08
CA ALA A 238 -8.55 6.08 -13.20
C ALA A 238 -7.67 4.93 -12.72
N GLN A 239 -7.62 3.87 -13.51
CA GLN A 239 -6.77 2.71 -13.28
C GLN A 239 -6.00 2.38 -14.55
N LEU A 240 -4.67 2.24 -14.42
CA LEU A 240 -3.78 1.81 -15.50
C LEU A 240 -3.16 0.46 -15.14
N ASP A 241 -3.56 -0.59 -15.84
CA ASP A 241 -3.04 -1.95 -15.70
C ASP A 241 -1.88 -2.17 -16.68
N LEU A 242 -0.67 -2.29 -16.14
CA LEU A 242 0.57 -2.50 -16.90
C LEU A 242 0.87 -4.00 -17.12
N ARG A 243 -0.08 -4.89 -16.92
CA ARG A 243 0.17 -6.32 -17.07
C ARG A 243 0.17 -6.76 -18.53
N GLY A 244 0.88 -7.86 -18.81
CA GLY A 244 1.04 -8.41 -20.14
C GLY A 244 -0.06 -9.41 -20.51
N LYS A 245 0.06 -10.02 -21.71
CA LYS A 245 -0.90 -11.00 -22.23
C LYS A 245 -0.98 -12.29 -21.41
N SER A 246 0.11 -12.64 -20.72
CA SER A 246 0.15 -13.83 -19.86
C SER A 246 -0.58 -13.64 -18.53
N ASP A 247 -0.89 -12.42 -18.18
CA ASP A 247 -1.61 -12.10 -16.95
C ASP A 247 -3.14 -12.21 -17.17
N VAL A 248 -3.86 -12.71 -16.16
CA VAL A 248 -5.34 -12.72 -16.17
C VAL A 248 -5.85 -11.32 -15.82
N LEU A 249 -6.42 -10.65 -16.82
CA LEU A 249 -7.01 -9.31 -16.66
C LEU A 249 -8.52 -9.46 -16.42
N GLU A 250 -9.00 -8.96 -15.28
CA GLU A 250 -10.43 -8.99 -14.92
C GLU A 250 -11.16 -7.68 -15.25
N GLY A 251 -10.44 -6.69 -15.78
CA GLY A 251 -10.96 -5.34 -15.97
C GLY A 251 -10.75 -4.43 -14.77
N PRO A 252 -11.47 -3.29 -14.70
CA PRO A 252 -11.30 -2.32 -13.62
C PRO A 252 -11.74 -2.90 -12.28
N ALA A 253 -11.05 -2.48 -11.22
CA ALA A 253 -11.39 -2.92 -9.86
C ALA A 253 -12.76 -2.41 -9.40
N GLN A 254 -13.24 -1.31 -9.99
CA GLN A 254 -14.57 -0.74 -9.77
C GLN A 254 -15.09 -0.11 -11.07
N ASP A 255 -16.39 -0.22 -11.33
CA ASP A 255 -17.04 0.20 -12.58
C ASP A 255 -16.92 1.71 -12.87
N TYR A 256 -16.73 2.54 -11.85
CA TYR A 256 -16.60 3.99 -12.02
C TYR A 256 -15.18 4.42 -12.47
N LEU A 257 -14.20 3.51 -12.47
CA LEU A 257 -12.83 3.82 -12.85
C LEU A 257 -12.68 3.86 -14.37
N GLU A 258 -12.10 4.93 -14.90
CA GLU A 258 -11.60 4.96 -16.28
C GLU A 258 -10.44 3.98 -16.38
N PHE A 259 -10.57 2.96 -17.24
CA PHE A 259 -9.65 1.83 -17.27
C PHE A 259 -8.78 1.81 -18.52
N TYR A 260 -7.48 1.66 -18.30
CA TYR A 260 -6.46 1.55 -19.33
C TYR A 260 -5.66 0.25 -19.15
N ALA A 261 -5.49 -0.53 -20.22
CA ALA A 261 -4.71 -1.77 -20.23
C ALA A 261 -3.88 -1.88 -21.53
N PRO A 262 -2.76 -1.16 -21.64
CA PRO A 262 -1.97 -1.10 -22.87
C PRO A 262 -1.20 -2.39 -23.19
N VAL A 263 -1.22 -3.38 -22.32
CA VAL A 263 -0.49 -4.67 -22.44
C VAL A 263 1.02 -4.45 -22.52
N ILE A 264 1.65 -4.42 -21.35
CA ILE A 264 3.11 -4.25 -21.20
C ILE A 264 3.70 -5.61 -20.80
N GLU A 265 4.53 -6.21 -21.66
CA GLU A 265 5.12 -7.52 -21.39
C GLU A 265 6.29 -7.42 -20.41
N GLU A 266 7.17 -6.46 -20.59
CA GLU A 266 8.42 -6.31 -19.84
C GLU A 266 8.53 -4.91 -19.22
N GLY A 267 9.40 -4.80 -18.22
CA GLY A 267 9.79 -3.54 -17.60
C GLY A 267 11.24 -3.16 -17.91
N TYR A 268 11.76 -2.22 -17.15
CA TYR A 268 13.16 -1.81 -17.13
C TYR A 268 13.70 -1.43 -18.51
N THR A 269 14.92 -1.85 -18.80
CA THR A 269 15.62 -1.57 -20.05
C THR A 269 14.87 -2.09 -21.28
N THR A 270 14.18 -3.22 -21.17
CA THR A 270 13.41 -3.77 -22.30
C THR A 270 12.28 -2.83 -22.69
N LEU A 271 11.50 -2.32 -21.73
CA LEU A 271 10.46 -1.33 -22.01
C LEU A 271 11.04 -0.05 -22.61
N LEU A 272 12.13 0.46 -22.03
CA LEU A 272 12.71 1.74 -22.45
C LEU A 272 13.40 1.68 -23.83
N GLN A 273 13.95 0.55 -24.22
CA GLN A 273 14.72 0.40 -25.48
C GLN A 273 13.90 -0.21 -26.60
N LYS A 274 13.16 -1.27 -26.29
CA LYS A 274 12.55 -2.15 -27.33
C LYS A 274 11.07 -1.89 -27.51
N ASP A 275 10.40 -1.32 -26.49
CA ASP A 275 8.95 -1.07 -26.53
C ASP A 275 8.64 0.41 -26.24
N GLN A 276 9.36 1.28 -26.94
CA GLN A 276 9.33 2.74 -26.74
C GLN A 276 7.92 3.32 -26.96
N GLU A 277 7.15 2.78 -27.90
CA GLU A 277 5.78 3.23 -28.10
C GLU A 277 4.91 2.96 -26.87
N LYS A 278 5.08 1.80 -26.23
CA LYS A 278 4.40 1.49 -24.96
C LYS A 278 4.89 2.39 -23.83
N ALA A 279 6.20 2.65 -23.75
CA ALA A 279 6.75 3.59 -22.78
C ALA A 279 6.13 4.98 -22.95
N ARG A 280 6.00 5.48 -24.17
CA ARG A 280 5.30 6.73 -24.49
C ARG A 280 3.84 6.68 -24.07
N GLN A 281 3.11 5.62 -24.50
CA GLN A 281 1.68 5.47 -24.23
C GLN A 281 1.35 5.51 -22.73
N ILE A 282 2.10 4.78 -21.89
CA ILE A 282 1.83 4.74 -20.44
C ILE A 282 2.14 6.08 -19.76
N PHE A 283 3.18 6.80 -20.21
CA PHE A 283 3.46 8.15 -19.74
C PHE A 283 2.33 9.13 -20.10
N GLU A 284 1.90 9.12 -21.36
CA GLU A 284 0.84 10.00 -21.86
C GLU A 284 -0.51 9.75 -21.19
N ILE A 285 -0.83 8.48 -20.86
CA ILE A 285 -2.04 8.14 -20.08
C ILE A 285 -2.01 8.81 -18.70
N VAL A 286 -0.88 8.71 -17.99
CA VAL A 286 -0.74 9.35 -16.67
C VAL A 286 -0.81 10.87 -16.80
N ALA A 287 -0.09 11.45 -17.76
CA ALA A 287 -0.10 12.89 -18.00
C ALA A 287 -1.50 13.41 -18.35
N LYS A 288 -2.26 12.67 -19.17
CA LYS A 288 -3.68 12.96 -19.47
C LYS A 288 -4.53 12.97 -18.20
N CYS A 289 -4.41 11.93 -17.36
CA CYS A 289 -5.18 11.86 -16.12
C CYS A 289 -4.87 13.01 -15.17
N VAL A 290 -3.59 13.40 -15.07
CA VAL A 290 -3.16 14.58 -14.29
C VAL A 290 -3.80 15.86 -14.83
N LYS A 291 -3.74 16.08 -16.15
CA LYS A 291 -4.35 17.23 -16.83
C LYS A 291 -5.86 17.31 -16.59
N GLU A 292 -6.55 16.19 -16.60
CA GLU A 292 -8.00 16.09 -16.40
C GLU A 292 -8.41 16.10 -14.92
N ASN A 293 -7.47 16.26 -13.99
CA ASN A 293 -7.66 16.16 -12.54
C ASN A 293 -8.38 14.85 -12.12
N LYS A 294 -7.91 13.75 -12.70
CA LYS A 294 -8.36 12.38 -12.41
C LYS A 294 -7.26 11.61 -11.69
N PRO A 295 -7.26 11.53 -10.35
CA PRO A 295 -6.28 10.72 -9.63
C PRO A 295 -6.25 9.29 -10.18
N ILE A 296 -5.04 8.80 -10.46
CA ILE A 296 -4.82 7.53 -11.14
C ILE A 296 -4.05 6.55 -10.26
N TYR A 297 -4.49 5.28 -10.26
CA TYR A 297 -3.73 4.16 -9.71
C TYR A 297 -3.16 3.31 -10.83
N TYR A 298 -1.83 3.20 -10.92
CA TYR A 298 -1.20 2.32 -11.88
C TYR A 298 -0.49 1.14 -11.20
N HIS A 299 -0.51 -0.02 -11.87
CA HIS A 299 0.00 -1.26 -11.29
C HIS A 299 0.46 -2.28 -12.33
N CYS A 300 1.29 -3.22 -11.88
CA CYS A 300 1.48 -4.51 -12.54
C CYS A 300 1.06 -5.63 -11.56
N SER A 301 1.66 -6.80 -11.62
CA SER A 301 1.35 -7.90 -10.69
C SER A 301 1.85 -7.61 -9.28
N LEU A 302 3.13 -7.23 -9.11
CA LEU A 302 3.77 -6.94 -7.82
C LEU A 302 3.82 -5.45 -7.47
N GLY A 303 3.61 -4.57 -8.44
CA GLY A 303 3.92 -3.17 -8.27
C GLY A 303 5.43 -2.90 -8.23
N ARG A 304 6.27 -3.77 -8.80
CA ARG A 304 7.73 -3.68 -8.74
C ARG A 304 8.33 -3.29 -10.09
N ASP A 305 8.24 -4.17 -11.09
CA ASP A 305 9.04 -4.09 -12.32
C ASP A 305 8.49 -3.03 -13.30
N ARG A 306 7.41 -3.33 -14.01
CA ARG A 306 6.74 -2.40 -14.95
C ARG A 306 6.29 -1.12 -14.24
N THR A 307 5.71 -1.27 -13.06
CA THR A 307 5.32 -0.16 -12.19
C THR A 307 6.52 0.69 -11.79
N GLY A 308 7.63 0.08 -11.35
CA GLY A 308 8.85 0.80 -10.97
C GLY A 308 9.51 1.52 -12.15
N THR A 309 9.43 0.96 -13.35
CA THR A 309 9.95 1.62 -14.57
C THR A 309 9.14 2.89 -14.89
N LEU A 310 7.81 2.81 -14.85
CA LEU A 310 6.96 3.99 -15.04
C LEU A 310 7.21 5.03 -13.92
N THR A 311 7.35 4.58 -12.66
CA THR A 311 7.68 5.47 -11.55
C THR A 311 8.98 6.23 -11.80
N MET A 312 10.05 5.55 -12.29
CA MET A 312 11.32 6.18 -12.63
C MET A 312 11.15 7.25 -13.72
N MET A 313 10.33 6.97 -14.74
CA MET A 313 10.04 7.96 -15.79
C MET A 313 9.33 9.19 -15.23
N LEU A 314 8.30 8.99 -14.41
CA LEU A 314 7.50 10.08 -13.84
C LEU A 314 8.31 10.94 -12.86
N LEU A 315 8.94 10.31 -11.85
CA LEU A 315 9.73 11.05 -10.87
C LEU A 315 11.01 11.64 -11.46
N GLY A 316 11.63 10.93 -12.42
CA GLY A 316 12.79 11.42 -13.14
C GLY A 316 12.51 12.70 -13.91
N VAL A 317 11.43 12.74 -14.69
CA VAL A 317 11.08 13.95 -15.46
C VAL A 317 10.61 15.09 -14.56
N LEU A 318 10.07 14.80 -13.37
CA LEU A 318 9.72 15.82 -12.37
C LEU A 318 10.95 16.41 -11.68
N GLY A 319 12.13 15.80 -11.80
CA GLY A 319 13.36 16.31 -11.20
C GLY A 319 13.61 15.87 -9.77
N VAL A 320 12.97 14.78 -9.35
CA VAL A 320 13.28 14.13 -8.07
C VAL A 320 14.71 13.59 -8.11
N ASP A 321 15.41 13.64 -6.97
CA ASP A 321 16.76 13.10 -6.84
C ASP A 321 16.82 11.60 -7.17
N GLU A 322 17.83 11.16 -7.90
CA GLU A 322 17.95 9.76 -8.32
C GLU A 322 18.05 8.80 -7.13
N GLY A 323 18.67 9.24 -6.05
CA GLY A 323 18.74 8.47 -4.81
C GLY A 323 17.35 8.23 -4.23
N ASP A 324 16.50 9.24 -4.24
CA ASP A 324 15.11 9.13 -3.77
C ASP A 324 14.24 8.31 -4.72
N ILE A 325 14.44 8.40 -6.03
CA ILE A 325 13.77 7.52 -7.01
C ILE A 325 14.18 6.06 -6.78
N SER A 326 15.45 5.80 -6.46
CA SER A 326 15.94 4.46 -6.11
C SER A 326 15.32 3.95 -4.80
N LYS A 327 15.24 4.80 -3.76
CA LYS A 327 14.53 4.47 -2.52
C LYS A 327 13.07 4.14 -2.77
N GLU A 328 12.39 4.94 -3.58
CA GLU A 328 10.99 4.70 -3.94
C GLU A 328 10.81 3.32 -4.59
N TYR A 329 11.67 2.94 -5.50
CA TYR A 329 11.66 1.60 -6.09
C TYR A 329 11.89 0.50 -5.04
N GLU A 330 12.87 0.66 -4.18
CA GLU A 330 13.26 -0.33 -3.18
C GLU A 330 12.28 -0.46 -2.01
N LEU A 331 11.39 0.51 -1.78
CA LEU A 331 10.27 0.40 -0.84
C LEU A 331 9.40 -0.84 -1.07
N THR A 332 9.44 -1.40 -2.27
CA THR A 332 8.83 -2.70 -2.57
C THR A 332 9.28 -3.81 -1.61
N GLN A 333 10.48 -3.71 -1.04
CA GLN A 333 11.01 -4.70 -0.08
C GLN A 333 10.22 -4.77 1.22
N PHE A 334 9.59 -3.66 1.62
CA PHE A 334 8.77 -3.56 2.82
C PHE A 334 7.29 -3.90 2.57
N ALA A 335 6.92 -4.21 1.32
CA ALA A 335 5.54 -4.53 1.00
C ALA A 335 5.14 -5.91 1.56
N PRO A 336 3.88 -6.07 2.03
CA PRO A 336 3.39 -7.30 2.63
C PRO A 336 3.14 -8.38 1.58
N TYR A 337 4.16 -9.13 1.20
CA TYR A 337 4.02 -10.26 0.28
C TYR A 337 4.06 -11.61 1.02
N GLU A 338 2.90 -12.21 1.25
CA GLU A 338 2.79 -13.52 1.92
C GLU A 338 3.34 -14.68 1.08
N TRP A 339 3.40 -14.53 -0.23
CA TRP A 339 3.83 -15.57 -1.16
C TRP A 339 5.29 -15.51 -1.58
N ALA A 340 6.07 -14.61 -1.01
CA ALA A 340 7.53 -14.59 -1.17
C ALA A 340 8.21 -15.83 -0.56
N THR A 341 7.46 -16.72 0.06
CA THR A 341 7.95 -17.90 0.80
C THR A 341 7.68 -19.25 0.14
N SER A 342 7.12 -19.31 -1.06
CA SER A 342 6.97 -20.59 -1.75
C SER A 342 8.34 -21.11 -2.18
N GLY A 343 8.97 -21.96 -1.36
CA GLY A 343 10.25 -22.59 -1.64
C GLY A 343 11.36 -22.39 -0.60
N GLY A 344 11.06 -21.76 0.56
CA GLY A 344 12.06 -21.67 1.65
C GLY A 344 13.15 -20.62 1.48
N GLU A 345 13.24 -19.94 0.33
CA GLU A 345 14.07 -18.77 0.15
C GLU A 345 13.22 -17.52 0.21
N THR A 346 13.61 -16.58 1.05
CA THR A 346 13.11 -15.20 1.00
C THR A 346 13.43 -14.64 -0.37
N THR A 347 12.44 -14.63 -1.26
CA THR A 347 12.63 -14.08 -2.60
C THR A 347 12.97 -12.60 -2.44
N LYS A 348 14.15 -12.21 -2.90
CA LYS A 348 14.56 -10.81 -2.92
C LYS A 348 13.51 -10.00 -3.65
N MET A 349 12.83 -9.10 -2.94
CA MET A 349 11.72 -8.34 -3.51
C MET A 349 12.16 -7.25 -4.48
N THR A 350 13.45 -6.89 -4.48
CA THR A 350 14.00 -5.92 -5.45
C THR A 350 14.78 -6.62 -6.57
N ARG A 351 14.70 -6.06 -7.77
CA ARG A 351 15.52 -6.45 -8.93
C ARG A 351 16.47 -5.30 -9.26
N ARG A 352 17.35 -5.03 -8.35
CA ARG A 352 18.22 -3.86 -8.38
C ARG A 352 19.11 -3.78 -9.61
N ALA A 353 19.66 -4.91 -10.06
CA ALA A 353 20.48 -4.94 -11.27
C ALA A 353 19.71 -4.50 -12.51
N ASP A 354 18.42 -4.91 -12.64
CA ASP A 354 17.57 -4.53 -13.75
C ASP A 354 17.20 -3.04 -13.67
N TYR A 355 16.87 -2.55 -12.46
CA TYR A 355 16.62 -1.14 -12.21
C TYR A 355 17.83 -0.28 -12.56
N LYS A 356 19.03 -0.65 -12.08
CA LYS A 356 20.29 -0.01 -12.42
C LYS A 356 20.52 0.03 -13.94
N GLY A 357 20.26 -1.10 -14.62
CA GLY A 357 20.35 -1.18 -16.07
C GLY A 357 19.46 -0.14 -16.78
N ALA A 358 18.22 0.01 -16.32
CA ALA A 358 17.28 0.99 -16.85
C ALA A 358 17.71 2.43 -16.57
N ALA A 359 18.15 2.75 -15.36
CA ALA A 359 18.66 4.07 -15.01
C ALA A 359 19.93 4.42 -15.79
N ASN A 360 20.88 3.49 -15.90
CA ASN A 360 22.10 3.67 -16.69
C ASN A 360 21.82 3.82 -18.18
N TYR A 361 20.75 3.21 -18.71
CA TYR A 361 20.36 3.44 -20.09
C TYR A 361 20.02 4.92 -20.32
N ILE A 362 19.29 5.54 -19.43
CA ILE A 362 18.98 6.98 -19.51
C ILE A 362 20.27 7.81 -19.39
N TRP A 363 21.09 7.53 -18.37
CA TRP A 363 22.34 8.22 -18.15
C TRP A 363 23.28 8.19 -19.36
N ASN A 364 23.50 7.00 -19.93
CA ASN A 364 24.50 6.80 -20.97
C ASN A 364 24.08 7.27 -22.35
N ASN A 365 22.76 7.43 -22.61
CA ASN A 365 22.26 7.74 -23.92
C ASN A 365 21.60 9.12 -24.02
N PHE A 366 21.18 9.72 -22.89
CA PHE A 366 20.37 10.94 -22.91
C PHE A 366 20.88 12.05 -21.99
N VAL A 367 21.78 11.77 -21.05
CA VAL A 367 22.35 12.77 -20.16
C VAL A 367 23.68 13.25 -20.74
N GLY A 368 23.77 14.52 -21.13
CA GLY A 368 25.00 15.16 -21.58
C GLY A 368 25.92 15.57 -20.44
N GLU A 369 27.10 16.04 -20.77
CA GLU A 369 28.06 16.59 -19.79
C GLU A 369 27.42 17.77 -19.03
N GLY A 370 27.45 17.73 -17.70
CA GLY A 370 26.87 18.77 -16.84
C GLY A 370 25.34 18.74 -16.72
N GLU A 371 24.66 17.80 -17.37
CA GLU A 371 23.21 17.67 -17.29
C GLU A 371 22.76 16.74 -16.16
N SER A 372 21.53 16.95 -15.72
CA SER A 372 20.87 16.13 -14.71
C SER A 372 20.14 14.92 -15.31
N PHE A 373 19.83 13.94 -14.46
CA PHE A 373 18.95 12.82 -14.82
C PHE A 373 17.59 13.29 -15.35
N ALA A 374 17.04 14.37 -14.79
CA ALA A 374 15.76 14.95 -15.22
C ALA A 374 15.82 15.44 -16.66
N GLN A 375 16.92 16.11 -17.05
CA GLN A 375 17.14 16.55 -18.43
C GLN A 375 17.31 15.37 -19.39
N GLY A 376 18.03 14.33 -18.96
CA GLY A 376 18.14 13.09 -19.73
C GLY A 376 16.79 12.38 -19.88
N MET A 377 15.99 12.31 -18.84
CA MET A 377 14.66 11.71 -18.90
C MET A 377 13.72 12.51 -19.82
N GLU A 378 13.78 13.82 -19.79
CA GLU A 378 13.04 14.69 -20.73
C GLU A 378 13.43 14.41 -22.19
N LYS A 379 14.75 14.38 -22.48
CA LYS A 379 15.25 14.03 -23.82
C LYS A 379 14.79 12.64 -24.25
N TYR A 380 14.84 11.66 -23.36
CA TYR A 380 14.32 10.33 -23.63
C TYR A 380 12.83 10.37 -24.01
N LEU A 381 11.98 11.01 -23.21
CA LEU A 381 10.55 11.13 -23.48
C LEU A 381 10.27 11.81 -24.83
N ILE A 382 11.00 12.88 -25.15
CA ILE A 382 10.91 13.55 -26.45
C ILE A 382 11.33 12.60 -27.58
N SER A 383 12.42 11.86 -27.41
CA SER A 383 12.94 10.95 -28.44
C SER A 383 11.97 9.82 -28.79
N ILE A 384 11.11 9.41 -27.83
CA ILE A 384 10.07 8.42 -28.07
C ILE A 384 8.72 9.02 -28.48
N GLY A 385 8.68 10.34 -28.72
CA GLY A 385 7.54 11.05 -29.30
C GLY A 385 6.60 11.74 -28.33
N VAL A 386 6.94 11.85 -27.04
CA VAL A 386 6.18 12.69 -26.10
C VAL A 386 6.42 14.16 -26.44
N LYS A 387 5.36 14.96 -26.53
CA LYS A 387 5.46 16.38 -26.83
C LYS A 387 6.02 17.17 -25.67
N GLN A 388 6.85 18.19 -25.96
CA GLN A 388 7.41 19.09 -24.94
C GLN A 388 6.33 19.76 -24.10
N GLU A 389 5.23 20.17 -24.73
CA GLU A 389 4.11 20.80 -24.04
C GLU A 389 3.49 19.87 -23.00
N THR A 390 3.37 18.56 -23.30
CA THR A 390 2.85 17.55 -22.37
C THR A 390 3.74 17.44 -21.13
N ILE A 391 5.07 17.44 -21.31
CA ILE A 391 6.04 17.38 -20.21
C ILE A 391 5.96 18.64 -19.35
N THR A 392 5.92 19.80 -19.99
CA THR A 392 5.85 21.10 -19.30
C THR A 392 4.55 21.21 -18.48
N GLU A 393 3.42 20.84 -19.07
CA GLU A 393 2.13 20.84 -18.40
C GLU A 393 2.10 19.83 -17.24
N PHE A 394 2.62 18.62 -17.44
CA PHE A 394 2.73 17.61 -16.40
C PHE A 394 3.52 18.10 -15.19
N ARG A 395 4.69 18.72 -15.41
CA ARG A 395 5.50 19.32 -14.35
C ARG A 395 4.74 20.43 -13.62
N SER A 396 4.07 21.33 -14.34
CA SER A 396 3.35 22.45 -13.74
C SER A 396 2.18 22.01 -12.86
N LEU A 397 1.54 20.87 -13.16
CA LEU A 397 0.41 20.33 -12.43
C LEU A 397 0.82 19.43 -11.26
N MET A 398 2.03 18.85 -11.32
CA MET A 398 2.50 17.87 -10.34
C MET A 398 3.48 18.44 -9.31
N LEU A 399 4.04 19.63 -9.53
CA LEU A 399 5.01 20.24 -8.62
C LEU A 399 4.36 21.40 -7.85
N VAL A 400 4.52 21.35 -6.54
CA VAL A 400 4.10 22.41 -5.59
C VAL A 400 5.29 22.89 -4.79
N ASP A 401 5.20 24.11 -4.23
CA ASP A 401 6.26 24.75 -3.42
C ASP A 401 6.45 24.05 -2.06
#